data_c13f0de87186c5feedb67aa2c10843db
#
_entry.id   c13f0de87186c5feedb67aa2c10843db
#
_cell.length_a   1.000
_cell.length_b   1.000
_cell.length_c   1.000
_cell.angle_alpha   90.00
_cell.angle_beta   90.00
_cell.angle_gamma   90.00
#
_symmetry.space_group_name_H-M   'P 1'
#
loop_
_entity.id
_entity.type
_entity.pdbx_description
1 polymer ?
#
loop_
_entity_poly.entity_id
_entity_poly.type
_entity_poly.pdbx_seq_one_letter_code
_entity_poly.pdbx_strand_id
1 'polypeptide(L)'
;MSHHRCHGDPARFEVVAQFIAERFPDARYVADVGGGQGMLTRILRKRLRIDAEVIDPRGWTLTGVPARVENFDASMADYYDLIVGLHPDEALRSVVESAAKSAVLVIPCCNFWSRGTKLGRDQLIEQIAEFHNSRGGKSERVVLNFREPKNHALILLPPSDHGAARESRNAQGQDALRV
;
A
#
# COMPACT_ATOMS: atom_id res chain seq x y z
N MET A 1 18.89 8.25 -22.37
CA MET A 1 18.29 7.62 -21.18
C MET A 1 17.54 8.69 -20.40
N SER A 2 16.23 8.63 -20.38
CA SER A 2 15.42 9.61 -19.66
C SER A 2 15.57 9.36 -18.15
N HIS A 3 16.22 10.28 -17.44
CA HIS A 3 16.25 10.28 -16.00
C HIS A 3 14.86 10.71 -15.50
N HIS A 4 13.98 9.75 -15.23
CA HIS A 4 12.74 10.04 -14.50
C HIS A 4 13.13 10.51 -13.10
N ARG A 5 13.07 11.82 -12.88
CA ARG A 5 13.31 12.41 -11.57
C ARG A 5 12.21 11.95 -10.62
N CYS A 6 12.57 11.31 -9.52
CA CYS A 6 11.66 11.11 -8.40
C CYS A 6 11.18 12.48 -7.92
N HIS A 7 9.92 12.81 -8.19
CA HIS A 7 9.30 14.03 -7.66
C HIS A 7 8.95 13.81 -6.18
N GLY A 8 9.33 14.75 -5.33
CA GLY A 8 9.05 14.74 -3.90
C GLY A 8 10.27 14.37 -3.06
N ASP A 9 10.04 14.21 -1.75
CA ASP A 9 11.10 13.90 -0.79
C ASP A 9 11.62 12.47 -0.99
N PRO A 10 12.91 12.25 -1.31
CA PRO A 10 13.47 10.92 -1.47
C PRO A 10 13.49 10.11 -0.16
N ALA A 11 13.49 10.77 1.01
CA ALA A 11 13.45 10.10 2.31
C ALA A 11 12.14 9.32 2.54
N ARG A 12 11.06 9.63 1.81
CA ARG A 12 9.77 8.97 1.97
C ARG A 12 9.85 7.45 1.86
N PHE A 13 10.72 6.93 1.00
CA PHE A 13 10.83 5.48 0.79
C PHE A 13 11.42 4.76 1.99
N GLU A 14 12.46 5.35 2.61
CA GLU A 14 13.07 4.80 3.83
C GLU A 14 12.11 4.90 5.02
N VAL A 15 11.47 6.06 5.18
CA VAL A 15 10.51 6.31 6.27
C VAL A 15 9.32 5.35 6.17
N VAL A 16 8.76 5.17 4.98
CA VAL A 16 7.62 4.25 4.77
C VAL A 16 8.06 2.81 4.98
N ALA A 17 9.24 2.41 4.49
CA ALA A 17 9.74 1.05 4.68
C ALA A 17 9.96 0.73 6.16
N GLN A 18 10.56 1.65 6.92
CA GLN A 18 10.75 1.49 8.37
C GLN A 18 9.41 1.41 9.10
N PHE A 19 8.47 2.30 8.76
CA PHE A 19 7.11 2.28 9.31
C PHE A 19 6.40 0.94 9.05
N ILE A 20 6.54 0.37 7.85
CA ILE A 20 5.98 -0.94 7.53
C ILE A 20 6.57 -2.03 8.45
N ALA A 21 7.90 -2.06 8.61
CA ALA A 21 8.56 -3.06 9.45
C ALA A 21 8.12 -2.97 10.93
N GLU A 22 7.89 -1.76 11.44
CA GLU A 22 7.48 -1.53 12.83
C GLU A 22 5.98 -1.81 13.05
N ARG A 23 5.15 -1.39 12.12
CA ARG A 23 3.68 -1.41 12.29
C ARG A 23 3.03 -2.69 11.78
N PHE A 24 3.68 -3.37 10.83
CA PHE A 24 3.21 -4.61 10.21
C PHE A 24 4.29 -5.70 10.26
N PRO A 25 4.75 -6.10 11.45
CA PRO A 25 5.89 -7.03 11.60
C PRO A 25 5.62 -8.42 11.01
N ASP A 26 4.34 -8.79 10.86
CA ASP A 26 3.92 -10.08 10.32
C ASP A 26 3.71 -10.06 8.80
N ALA A 27 3.78 -8.89 8.16
CA ALA A 27 3.65 -8.78 6.71
C ALA A 27 4.85 -9.45 6.01
N ARG A 28 4.58 -10.48 5.23
CA ARG A 28 5.59 -11.25 4.49
C ARG A 28 5.60 -10.91 3.01
N TYR A 29 4.44 -10.57 2.45
CA TYR A 29 4.30 -10.25 1.04
C TYR A 29 3.53 -8.95 0.83
N VAL A 30 4.19 -7.97 0.21
CA VAL A 30 3.70 -6.58 0.10
C VAL A 30 3.52 -6.20 -1.36
N ALA A 31 2.36 -5.61 -1.70
CA ALA A 31 2.13 -4.94 -2.98
C ALA A 31 2.50 -3.46 -2.88
N ASP A 32 3.43 -2.99 -3.71
CA ASP A 32 3.79 -1.58 -3.88
C ASP A 32 3.04 -1.01 -5.10
N VAL A 33 1.81 -0.53 -4.87
CA VAL A 33 0.87 -0.13 -5.93
C VAL A 33 1.17 1.29 -6.42
N GLY A 34 1.36 1.43 -7.72
CA GLY A 34 1.81 2.68 -8.34
C GLY A 34 3.26 3.00 -7.98
N GLY A 35 4.07 1.98 -7.61
CA GLY A 35 5.42 2.11 -7.09
C GLY A 35 6.46 2.67 -8.05
N GLY A 36 6.10 2.87 -9.33
CA GLY A 36 6.95 3.48 -10.35
C GLY A 36 8.28 2.74 -10.52
N GLN A 37 9.38 3.37 -10.09
CA GLN A 37 10.72 2.76 -10.18
C GLN A 37 10.95 1.63 -9.15
N GLY A 38 10.06 1.43 -8.17
CA GLY A 38 10.16 0.38 -7.18
C GLY A 38 11.19 0.63 -6.09
N MET A 39 11.41 1.89 -5.72
CA MET A 39 12.37 2.25 -4.66
C MET A 39 11.95 1.69 -3.31
N LEU A 40 10.66 1.78 -2.95
CA LEU A 40 10.12 1.18 -1.72
C LEU A 40 10.28 -0.34 -1.74
N THR A 41 9.84 -1.00 -2.80
CA THR A 41 10.00 -2.45 -3.00
C THR A 41 11.45 -2.90 -2.84
N ARG A 42 12.39 -2.14 -3.42
CA ARG A 42 13.83 -2.43 -3.31
C ARG A 42 14.33 -2.37 -1.87
N ILE A 43 13.88 -1.40 -1.07
CA ILE A 43 14.26 -1.26 0.34
C ILE A 43 13.66 -2.41 1.16
N LEU A 44 12.36 -2.69 1.01
CA LEU A 44 11.66 -3.78 1.69
C LEU A 44 12.41 -5.11 1.48
N ARG A 45 12.72 -5.45 0.24
CA ARG A 45 13.39 -6.71 -0.09
C ARG A 45 14.85 -6.78 0.35
N LYS A 46 15.63 -5.74 0.07
CA LYS A 46 17.10 -5.81 0.28
C LYS A 46 17.53 -5.56 1.71
N ARG A 47 16.82 -4.69 2.43
CA ARG A 47 17.21 -4.29 3.79
C ARG A 47 16.37 -4.96 4.88
N LEU A 48 15.07 -5.08 4.66
CA LEU A 48 14.13 -5.56 5.67
C LEU A 48 13.74 -7.02 5.49
N ARG A 49 14.14 -7.66 4.37
CA ARG A 49 13.84 -9.06 4.06
C ARG A 49 12.34 -9.35 3.95
N ILE A 50 11.56 -8.34 3.58
CA ILE A 50 10.13 -8.45 3.31
C ILE A 50 9.97 -8.65 1.81
N ASP A 51 9.28 -9.71 1.41
CA ASP A 51 8.95 -9.91 -0.01
C ASP A 51 7.97 -8.83 -0.47
N ALA A 52 8.28 -8.22 -1.61
CA ALA A 52 7.46 -7.17 -2.18
C ALA A 52 7.59 -7.14 -3.70
N GLU A 53 6.56 -6.70 -4.38
CA GLU A 53 6.59 -6.42 -5.82
C GLU A 53 5.85 -5.12 -6.15
N VAL A 54 6.28 -4.48 -7.22
CA VAL A 54 5.60 -3.31 -7.78
C VAL A 54 4.42 -3.77 -8.64
N ILE A 55 3.27 -3.09 -8.53
CA ILE A 55 2.17 -3.22 -9.48
C ILE A 55 1.94 -1.84 -10.09
N ASP A 56 2.40 -1.66 -11.34
CA ASP A 56 2.36 -0.36 -12.00
C ASP A 56 2.28 -0.55 -13.53
N PRO A 57 1.22 -0.06 -14.19
CA PRO A 57 1.03 -0.24 -15.64
C PRO A 57 2.08 0.46 -16.50
N ARG A 58 2.86 1.39 -15.95
CA ARG A 58 3.85 2.18 -16.69
C ARG A 58 5.13 1.43 -17.02
N GLY A 59 5.44 0.34 -16.33
CA GLY A 59 6.61 -0.49 -16.60
C GLY A 59 7.96 0.21 -16.37
N TRP A 60 8.03 1.18 -15.44
CA TRP A 60 9.24 1.99 -15.19
C TRP A 60 10.16 1.41 -14.11
N THR A 61 9.89 0.22 -13.67
CA THR A 61 10.60 -0.41 -12.55
C THR A 61 12.08 -0.65 -12.87
N LEU A 62 12.93 -0.40 -11.88
CA LEU A 62 14.37 -0.63 -11.98
C LEU A 62 14.69 -2.12 -12.21
N THR A 63 15.75 -2.39 -12.95
CA THR A 63 16.23 -3.75 -13.19
C THR A 63 16.47 -4.51 -11.88
N GLY A 64 15.94 -5.72 -11.80
CA GLY A 64 16.07 -6.60 -10.63
C GLY A 64 15.10 -6.31 -9.49
N VAL A 65 14.14 -5.39 -9.68
CA VAL A 65 13.00 -5.21 -8.77
C VAL A 65 11.82 -5.99 -9.35
N PRO A 66 11.18 -6.90 -8.60
CA PRO A 66 9.99 -7.61 -9.05
C PRO A 66 8.85 -6.65 -9.36
N ALA A 67 8.21 -6.85 -10.50
CA ALA A 67 7.10 -6.00 -10.92
C ALA A 67 6.10 -6.72 -11.81
N ARG A 68 4.84 -6.32 -11.71
CA ARG A 68 3.75 -6.61 -12.64
C ARG A 68 3.41 -5.33 -13.40
N VAL A 69 3.46 -5.40 -14.73
CA VAL A 69 3.11 -4.27 -15.59
C VAL A 69 1.62 -4.36 -15.92
N GLU A 70 0.80 -4.04 -14.95
CA GLU A 70 -0.67 -4.10 -15.03
C GLU A 70 -1.32 -3.12 -14.07
N ASN A 71 -2.59 -2.83 -14.28
CA ASN A 71 -3.36 -2.06 -13.32
C ASN A 71 -3.65 -2.91 -12.09
N PHE A 72 -3.48 -2.32 -10.91
CA PHE A 72 -3.91 -2.96 -9.67
C PHE A 72 -5.43 -2.98 -9.57
N ASP A 73 -5.97 -4.15 -9.30
CA ASP A 73 -7.38 -4.37 -9.02
C ASP A 73 -7.57 -4.88 -7.58
N ALA A 74 -8.65 -4.43 -6.91
CA ALA A 74 -8.91 -4.81 -5.52
C ALA A 74 -9.11 -6.34 -5.32
N SER A 75 -9.42 -7.09 -6.36
CA SER A 75 -9.49 -8.56 -6.31
C SER A 75 -8.15 -9.22 -6.04
N MET A 76 -7.03 -8.53 -6.36
CA MET A 76 -5.68 -9.02 -6.11
C MET A 76 -5.30 -9.00 -4.61
N ALA A 77 -6.12 -8.35 -3.77
CA ALA A 77 -5.82 -8.15 -2.35
C ALA A 77 -5.53 -9.44 -1.58
N ASP A 78 -6.16 -10.54 -1.96
CA ASP A 78 -5.99 -11.83 -1.28
C ASP A 78 -4.57 -12.42 -1.39
N TYR A 79 -3.78 -11.95 -2.36
CA TYR A 79 -2.40 -12.40 -2.57
C TYR A 79 -1.39 -11.73 -1.64
N TYR A 80 -1.75 -10.62 -0.98
CA TYR A 80 -0.81 -9.79 -0.22
C TYR A 80 -1.23 -9.67 1.24
N ASP A 81 -0.24 -9.62 2.14
CA ASP A 81 -0.47 -9.35 3.56
C ASP A 81 -0.70 -7.86 3.81
N LEU A 82 -0.03 -7.02 3.00
CA LEU A 82 -0.15 -5.58 3.07
C LEU A 82 -0.14 -5.00 1.65
N ILE A 83 -1.04 -4.06 1.40
CA ILE A 83 -1.07 -3.27 0.18
C ILE A 83 -0.63 -1.86 0.51
N VAL A 84 0.35 -1.35 -0.21
CA VAL A 84 0.91 -0.01 -0.01
C VAL A 84 0.64 0.85 -1.23
N GLY A 85 -0.02 1.98 -1.02
CA GLY A 85 -0.18 3.03 -2.02
C GLY A 85 0.59 4.28 -1.60
N LEU A 86 1.89 4.34 -1.91
CA LEU A 86 2.70 5.54 -1.68
C LEU A 86 2.56 6.48 -2.88
N HIS A 87 1.62 7.39 -2.80
CA HIS A 87 1.20 8.26 -3.91
C HIS A 87 0.69 7.45 -5.12
N PRO A 88 -0.37 6.65 -4.94
CA PRO A 88 -0.80 5.67 -5.93
C PRO A 88 -1.51 6.29 -7.14
N ASP A 89 -1.64 7.61 -7.21
CA ASP A 89 -2.26 8.37 -8.28
C ASP A 89 -3.64 7.77 -8.68
N GLU A 90 -3.81 7.33 -9.93
CA GLU A 90 -5.07 6.77 -10.45
C GLU A 90 -5.49 5.46 -9.78
N ALA A 91 -4.54 4.72 -9.19
CA ALA A 91 -4.82 3.48 -8.47
C ALA A 91 -5.40 3.70 -7.06
N LEU A 92 -5.51 4.97 -6.58
CA LEU A 92 -5.97 5.29 -5.22
C LEU A 92 -7.27 4.58 -4.86
N ARG A 93 -8.23 4.55 -5.78
CA ARG A 93 -9.53 3.94 -5.53
C ARG A 93 -9.42 2.43 -5.29
N SER A 94 -8.74 1.72 -6.18
CA SER A 94 -8.54 0.27 -6.07
C SER A 94 -7.73 -0.10 -4.83
N VAL A 95 -6.71 0.72 -4.47
CA VAL A 95 -5.94 0.54 -3.23
C VAL A 95 -6.85 0.63 -2.00
N VAL A 96 -7.71 1.63 -1.91
CA VAL A 96 -8.63 1.77 -0.77
C VAL A 96 -9.68 0.64 -0.73
N GLU A 97 -10.22 0.26 -1.88
CA GLU A 97 -11.22 -0.82 -1.97
C GLU A 97 -10.64 -2.18 -1.58
N SER A 98 -9.35 -2.41 -1.79
CA SER A 98 -8.66 -3.64 -1.38
C SER A 98 -8.62 -3.82 0.15
N ALA A 99 -8.83 -2.74 0.91
CA ALA A 99 -8.89 -2.78 2.37
C ALA A 99 -10.11 -3.58 2.92
N ALA A 100 -11.05 -3.95 2.08
CA ALA A 100 -12.09 -4.90 2.43
C ALA A 100 -11.53 -6.32 2.74
N LYS A 101 -10.33 -6.64 2.24
CA LYS A 101 -9.74 -7.99 2.31
C LYS A 101 -8.38 -8.04 3.00
N SER A 102 -7.56 -7.02 2.84
CA SER A 102 -6.18 -6.98 3.34
C SER A 102 -5.88 -5.65 4.01
N ALA A 103 -4.89 -5.61 4.91
CA ALA A 103 -4.41 -4.37 5.45
C ALA A 103 -3.86 -3.46 4.34
N VAL A 104 -4.13 -2.17 4.45
CA VAL A 104 -3.68 -1.16 3.48
C VAL A 104 -2.97 -0.03 4.21
N LEU A 105 -1.83 0.39 3.69
CA LEU A 105 -1.17 1.65 4.02
C LEU A 105 -1.26 2.56 2.79
N VAL A 106 -2.05 3.62 2.86
CA VAL A 106 -2.20 4.56 1.75
C VAL A 106 -1.76 5.97 2.13
N ILE A 107 -0.92 6.58 1.29
CA ILE A 107 -0.44 7.95 1.41
C ILE A 107 -0.88 8.72 0.15
N PRO A 108 -2.10 9.28 0.12
CA PRO A 108 -2.60 9.98 -1.05
C PRO A 108 -1.88 11.31 -1.23
N CYS A 109 -1.48 11.64 -2.45
CA CYS A 109 -0.83 12.92 -2.76
C CYS A 109 -1.72 13.88 -3.56
N CYS A 110 -2.69 13.33 -4.29
CA CYS A 110 -3.56 14.05 -5.22
C CYS A 110 -4.99 13.51 -5.11
N ASN A 111 -5.97 14.35 -5.48
CA ASN A 111 -7.37 13.95 -5.44
C ASN A 111 -7.75 13.09 -6.67
N PHE A 112 -7.37 11.82 -6.65
CA PHE A 112 -7.91 10.79 -7.55
C PHE A 112 -9.12 10.06 -6.95
N TRP A 113 -9.59 10.50 -5.79
CA TRP A 113 -10.72 9.91 -5.08
C TRP A 113 -12.07 10.35 -5.63
N SER A 114 -12.22 11.66 -5.83
CA SER A 114 -13.48 12.28 -6.26
C SER A 114 -13.23 13.14 -7.50
N ARG A 115 -13.51 12.60 -8.68
CA ARG A 115 -13.40 13.35 -9.94
C ARG A 115 -14.43 14.48 -9.95
N GLY A 116 -13.98 15.68 -10.32
CA GLY A 116 -14.85 16.87 -10.42
C GLY A 116 -15.02 17.67 -9.12
N THR A 117 -14.55 17.19 -7.98
CA THR A 117 -14.58 17.93 -6.71
C THR A 117 -13.16 18.27 -6.27
N LYS A 118 -12.90 19.57 -6.01
CA LYS A 118 -11.60 19.97 -5.47
C LYS A 118 -11.58 19.74 -3.96
N LEU A 119 -10.92 18.68 -3.54
CA LEU A 119 -10.72 18.36 -2.12
C LEU A 119 -9.37 18.85 -1.64
N GLY A 120 -9.34 19.45 -0.46
CA GLY A 120 -8.13 19.66 0.29
C GLY A 120 -7.61 18.32 0.87
N ARG A 121 -6.35 18.30 1.35
CA ARG A 121 -5.74 17.11 1.93
C ARG A 121 -6.60 16.48 3.03
N ASP A 122 -7.01 17.26 4.00
CA ASP A 122 -7.73 16.74 5.17
C ASP A 122 -9.11 16.21 4.79
N GLN A 123 -9.80 16.87 3.87
CA GLN A 123 -11.08 16.40 3.31
C GLN A 123 -10.91 15.08 2.54
N LEU A 124 -9.82 14.94 1.79
CA LEU A 124 -9.52 13.70 1.06
C LEU A 124 -9.31 12.54 2.04
N ILE A 125 -8.49 12.74 3.07
CA ILE A 125 -8.22 11.75 4.11
C ILE A 125 -9.51 11.35 4.82
N GLU A 126 -10.35 12.31 5.21
CA GLU A 126 -11.63 12.09 5.87
C GLU A 126 -12.58 11.25 5.00
N GLN A 127 -12.77 11.64 3.74
CA GLN A 127 -13.65 10.90 2.82
C GLN A 127 -13.20 9.45 2.59
N ILE A 128 -11.90 9.21 2.50
CA ILE A 128 -11.37 7.84 2.39
C ILE A 128 -11.66 7.05 3.66
N ALA A 129 -11.42 7.65 4.82
CA ALA A 129 -11.68 7.01 6.12
C ALA A 129 -13.16 6.69 6.30
N GLU A 130 -14.06 7.64 6.05
CA GLU A 130 -15.51 7.45 6.11
C GLU A 130 -15.99 6.36 5.16
N PHE A 131 -15.50 6.36 3.92
CA PHE A 131 -15.81 5.32 2.94
C PHE A 131 -15.45 3.92 3.43
N HIS A 132 -14.28 3.75 4.02
CA HIS A 132 -13.82 2.47 4.52
C HIS A 132 -14.58 2.07 5.80
N ASN A 133 -14.72 2.99 6.76
CA ASN A 133 -15.40 2.74 8.03
C ASN A 133 -16.89 2.41 7.83
N SER A 134 -17.57 3.06 6.87
CA SER A 134 -18.97 2.75 6.54
C SER A 134 -19.20 1.33 6.01
N ARG A 135 -18.12 0.63 5.64
CA ARG A 135 -18.10 -0.77 5.18
C ARG A 135 -17.65 -1.75 6.27
N GLY A 136 -17.60 -1.31 7.52
CA GLY A 136 -17.22 -2.13 8.66
C GLY A 136 -15.71 -2.26 8.89
N GLY A 137 -14.89 -1.61 8.08
CA GLY A 137 -13.44 -1.53 8.29
C GLY A 137 -13.08 -0.56 9.42
N LYS A 138 -11.80 -0.51 9.77
CA LYS A 138 -11.22 0.44 10.71
C LYS A 138 -10.13 1.26 10.05
N SER A 139 -10.11 2.56 10.30
CA SER A 139 -9.08 3.47 9.78
C SER A 139 -8.32 4.16 10.92
N GLU A 140 -7.02 4.36 10.71
CA GLU A 140 -6.13 5.12 11.59
C GLU A 140 -5.35 6.12 10.75
N ARG A 141 -5.36 7.40 11.13
CA ARG A 141 -4.57 8.46 10.49
C ARG A 141 -3.20 8.57 11.14
N VAL A 142 -2.16 8.60 10.32
CA VAL A 142 -0.77 8.72 10.74
C VAL A 142 -0.07 9.84 9.96
N VAL A 143 0.84 10.55 10.60
CA VAL A 143 1.73 11.52 9.95
C VAL A 143 3.14 10.93 9.94
N LEU A 144 3.68 10.71 8.74
CA LEU A 144 5.00 10.12 8.56
C LEU A 144 6.09 11.20 8.55
N ASN A 145 7.30 10.87 9.01
CA ASN A 145 8.39 11.83 9.18
C ASN A 145 9.16 12.09 7.87
N PHE A 146 8.46 12.60 6.84
CA PHE A 146 9.07 13.15 5.64
C PHE A 146 8.34 14.43 5.22
N ARG A 147 8.84 15.11 4.18
CA ARG A 147 8.41 16.46 3.82
C ARG A 147 6.91 16.57 3.50
N GLU A 148 6.23 17.46 4.21
CA GLU A 148 4.85 17.87 3.93
C GLU A 148 4.68 18.47 2.52
N PRO A 149 3.45 18.51 2.02
CA PRO A 149 2.17 18.06 2.62
C PRO A 149 1.81 16.60 2.31
N LYS A 150 2.70 15.82 1.70
CA LYS A 150 2.42 14.49 1.14
C LYS A 150 2.84 13.34 2.06
N ASN A 151 2.81 13.57 3.36
CA ASN A 151 3.26 12.65 4.41
C ASN A 151 2.14 12.16 5.33
N HIS A 152 0.89 12.48 5.01
CA HIS A 152 -0.27 11.98 5.73
C HIS A 152 -0.70 10.64 5.18
N ALA A 153 -0.77 9.64 6.04
CA ALA A 153 -1.14 8.28 5.72
C ALA A 153 -2.45 7.87 6.40
N LEU A 154 -3.12 6.90 5.81
CA LEU A 154 -4.16 6.10 6.43
C LEU A 154 -3.72 4.65 6.48
N ILE A 155 -3.84 4.03 7.65
CA ILE A 155 -3.89 2.59 7.81
C ILE A 155 -5.37 2.21 7.73
N LEU A 156 -5.69 1.29 6.84
CA LEU A 156 -7.03 0.74 6.68
C LEU A 156 -6.97 -0.75 6.97
N LEU A 157 -7.73 -1.19 7.96
CA LEU A 157 -7.81 -2.59 8.37
C LEU A 157 -9.14 -3.19 7.92
N PRO A 158 -9.15 -4.42 7.40
CA PRO A 158 -10.37 -5.07 6.94
C PRO A 158 -11.38 -5.23 8.08
N PRO A 159 -12.67 -5.44 7.75
CA PRO A 159 -13.68 -5.84 8.72
C PRO A 159 -13.25 -7.09 9.50
N SER A 160 -13.61 -7.15 10.80
CA SER A 160 -13.15 -8.21 11.71
C SER A 160 -13.46 -9.64 11.24
N ASP A 161 -14.52 -9.82 10.46
CA ASP A 161 -14.94 -11.12 9.94
C ASP A 161 -13.96 -11.70 8.90
N HIS A 162 -13.19 -10.84 8.22
CA HIS A 162 -12.17 -11.27 7.25
C HIS A 162 -10.83 -11.61 7.91
N GLY A 163 -10.50 -11.03 9.07
CA GLY A 163 -9.28 -11.36 9.82
C GLY A 163 -9.23 -12.81 10.29
N ALA A 164 -10.33 -13.31 10.83
CA ALA A 164 -10.45 -14.69 11.31
C ALA A 164 -10.29 -15.75 10.18
N ALA A 165 -10.74 -15.44 8.97
CA ALA A 165 -10.62 -16.33 7.82
C ALA A 165 -9.18 -16.43 7.27
N ARG A 166 -8.34 -15.42 7.55
CA ARG A 166 -6.93 -15.41 7.11
C ARG A 166 -6.00 -16.13 8.09
N GLU A 167 -6.22 -15.99 9.38
CA GLU A 167 -5.49 -16.72 10.41
C GLU A 167 -5.68 -18.24 10.25
N SER A 168 -6.88 -18.68 9.92
CA SER A 168 -7.17 -20.11 9.67
C SER A 168 -6.46 -20.66 8.43
N ARG A 169 -6.26 -19.87 7.38
CA ARG A 169 -5.53 -20.30 6.15
C ARG A 169 -4.02 -20.38 6.39
N ASN A 170 -3.44 -19.45 7.16
CA ASN A 170 -2.03 -19.48 7.50
C ASN A 170 -1.67 -20.65 8.44
N ALA A 171 -2.57 -21.02 9.35
CA ALA A 171 -2.39 -22.19 10.22
C ALA A 171 -2.40 -23.51 9.42
N GLN A 172 -3.26 -23.63 8.40
CA GLN A 172 -3.35 -24.83 7.56
C GLN A 172 -2.19 -24.97 6.56
N GLY A 173 -1.60 -23.84 6.12
CA GLY A 173 -0.42 -23.86 5.23
C GLY A 173 0.88 -24.28 5.91
N GLN A 174 1.01 -24.14 7.23
CA GLN A 174 2.19 -24.55 7.98
C GLN A 174 2.23 -26.05 8.26
N ASP A 175 1.09 -26.73 8.34
CA ASP A 175 1.03 -28.17 8.52
C ASP A 175 1.35 -28.95 7.24
N ALA A 176 1.14 -28.37 6.06
CA ALA A 176 1.41 -29.02 4.77
C ALA A 176 2.93 -29.08 4.41
N LEU A 177 3.77 -28.33 5.10
CA LEU A 177 5.24 -28.29 4.89
C LEU A 177 6.04 -29.16 5.89
N ARG A 178 5.36 -29.93 6.72
CA ARG A 178 5.98 -30.85 7.73
C ARG A 178 5.88 -32.34 7.39
N VAL A 179 5.80 -32.66 6.09
CA VAL A 179 5.86 -34.07 5.63
C VAL A 179 7.11 -34.28 4.81
#